data_40033d73a66699d480ee240a60eb78e2
#
_entry.id   40033d73a66699d480ee240a60eb78e2
#
_cell.length_a   1.000
_cell.length_b   1.000
_cell.length_c   1.000
_cell.angle_alpha   90.00
_cell.angle_beta   90.00
_cell.angle_gamma   90.00
#
_symmetry.space_group_name_H-M   'P 1'
#
loop_
_entity.id
_entity.type
_entity.pdbx_description
1 polymer ?
#
loop_
_entity_poly.entity_id
_entity_poly.type
_entity_poly.pdbx_seq_one_letter_code
_entity_poly.pdbx_strand_id
1 'polypeptide(L)'
;MVDRRTLVGLTLAAMAAPQLAVAQAGSQASAQEGLPQSGVAYTLKPSLPLQDLWPGEAPGGEKVTVEEQVVLRKPGGDPNDTAYYHVRKPWMTLRKPAKPNGGAVLIAPGGGYVRVAVSKAGGDIDAWLAGLGYHVFTMTYRLPGDPWAAGPDVALQDVQRATRLIRSRSAELGLDSNRLAVMGFSAGGHVAGLAATRFAETSYTPVDAADALSAKPAVVAMCYPVVTMMEPWPHKGSLKELLGANPTDEGRRHASIELHVPANAPPTFVCGTTDDPVVPMHNAMLMFEALKAQKVISELHLYEGATHGFPLHDNAGNVMPWAVTCLDFMERHGLKA
;
A
#
# COMPACT_ATOMS: atom_id res chain seq x y z
N MET A 1 -73.12 16.33 12.89
CA MET A 1 -72.97 17.26 14.04
C MET A 1 -72.64 16.43 15.22
N VAL A 2 -71.36 16.26 15.50
CA VAL A 2 -70.90 15.76 16.80
C VAL A 2 -69.65 16.52 17.14
N ASP A 3 -69.58 16.96 18.36
CA ASP A 3 -68.77 18.00 18.93
C ASP A 3 -67.34 17.58 19.27
N ARG A 4 -66.52 18.58 19.36
CA ARG A 4 -65.10 18.55 19.65
C ARG A 4 -64.82 18.60 21.15
N ARG A 5 -63.63 18.15 21.49
CA ARG A 5 -62.83 18.44 22.69
C ARG A 5 -62.95 17.49 23.84
N THR A 6 -61.90 16.66 23.94
CA THR A 6 -61.37 16.36 25.26
C THR A 6 -59.83 16.36 25.15
N LEU A 7 -59.22 17.41 25.70
CA LEU A 7 -57.78 17.47 25.99
C LEU A 7 -57.50 16.53 27.16
N VAL A 8 -56.64 15.52 26.92
CA VAL A 8 -56.03 14.78 28.03
C VAL A 8 -54.60 15.26 28.16
N GLY A 9 -54.32 15.98 29.24
CA GLY A 9 -52.99 16.36 29.63
C GLY A 9 -52.15 15.14 30.03
N LEU A 10 -51.07 14.88 29.32
CA LEU A 10 -50.03 13.95 29.77
C LEU A 10 -48.97 14.76 30.47
N THR A 11 -48.89 14.59 31.77
CA THR A 11 -47.76 15.00 32.61
C THR A 11 -46.54 14.20 32.21
N LEU A 12 -45.48 14.89 31.72
CA LEU A 12 -44.17 14.27 31.53
C LEU A 12 -43.55 14.05 32.92
N ALA A 13 -43.50 12.80 33.35
CA ALA A 13 -42.60 12.36 34.43
C ALA A 13 -41.22 12.23 33.83
N ALA A 14 -40.28 13.09 34.21
CA ALA A 14 -38.86 12.98 33.93
C ALA A 14 -38.28 11.75 34.65
N MET A 15 -38.13 10.65 33.93
CA MET A 15 -37.31 9.53 34.41
C MET A 15 -35.85 9.87 34.11
N ALA A 16 -35.09 10.10 35.18
CA ALA A 16 -33.62 10.17 35.10
C ALA A 16 -33.08 8.81 34.67
N ALA A 17 -32.55 8.75 33.47
CA ALA A 17 -31.75 7.61 33.02
C ALA A 17 -30.42 7.59 33.79
N PRO A 18 -29.95 6.41 34.27
CA PRO A 18 -28.62 6.33 34.85
C PRO A 18 -27.59 6.60 33.75
N GLN A 19 -26.75 7.60 33.99
CA GLN A 19 -25.54 7.81 33.21
C GLN A 19 -24.62 6.61 33.43
N LEU A 20 -24.60 5.68 32.51
CA LEU A 20 -23.51 4.74 32.36
C LEU A 20 -22.25 5.54 32.03
N ALA A 21 -21.37 5.65 33.02
CA ALA A 21 -20.02 6.13 32.81
C ALA A 21 -19.32 5.14 31.86
N VAL A 22 -19.28 5.51 30.59
CA VAL A 22 -18.37 4.89 29.64
C VAL A 22 -16.98 5.32 30.07
N ALA A 23 -16.26 4.40 30.69
CA ALA A 23 -14.84 4.57 30.94
C ALA A 23 -14.18 4.81 29.56
N GLN A 24 -13.77 6.06 29.36
CA GLN A 24 -12.82 6.42 28.31
C GLN A 24 -11.51 5.69 28.62
N ALA A 25 -11.36 4.49 28.10
CA ALA A 25 -10.06 3.88 27.92
C ALA A 25 -9.35 4.71 26.83
N GLY A 26 -8.79 5.84 27.26
CA GLY A 26 -7.85 6.60 26.49
C GLY A 26 -6.59 5.78 26.31
N SER A 27 -6.42 5.20 25.14
CA SER A 27 -5.11 4.95 24.60
C SER A 27 -5.11 5.43 23.15
N GLN A 28 -4.98 6.74 23.00
CA GLN A 28 -4.31 7.29 21.85
C GLN A 28 -2.84 6.88 21.95
N ALA A 29 -2.54 5.64 21.62
CA ALA A 29 -1.23 5.28 21.17
C ALA A 29 -1.13 5.83 19.74
N SER A 30 -0.87 7.14 19.63
CA SER A 30 -0.14 7.68 18.50
C SER A 30 1.19 6.93 18.52
N ALA A 31 1.31 5.89 17.70
CA ALA A 31 2.56 5.21 17.46
C ALA A 31 3.50 6.16 16.72
N GLN A 32 3.98 7.20 17.39
CA GLN A 32 5.32 7.71 17.18
C GLN A 32 6.24 6.64 17.76
N GLU A 33 6.34 5.50 17.06
CA GLU A 33 7.50 4.64 17.23
C GLU A 33 8.70 5.43 16.72
N GLY A 34 9.32 6.18 17.63
CA GLY A 34 10.65 6.73 17.42
C GLY A 34 11.57 5.59 16.99
N LEU A 35 12.57 5.89 16.19
CA LEU A 35 13.65 4.97 15.87
C LEU A 35 14.05 4.21 17.13
N PRO A 36 14.17 2.89 17.10
CA PRO A 36 14.55 2.12 18.27
C PRO A 36 15.86 2.68 18.84
N GLN A 37 15.79 3.19 20.06
CA GLN A 37 17.00 3.63 20.76
C GLN A 37 17.84 2.41 21.08
N SER A 38 19.10 2.44 20.62
CA SER A 38 20.15 1.42 20.74
C SER A 38 20.03 0.23 19.77
N GLY A 39 20.60 0.38 18.69
CA GLY A 39 21.35 -0.27 17.72
C GLY A 39 21.82 -1.70 17.98
N VAL A 40 20.99 -2.70 17.72
CA VAL A 40 21.54 -3.89 17.08
C VAL A 40 21.07 -3.77 15.62
N ALA A 41 21.96 -3.35 14.74
CA ALA A 41 21.75 -3.42 13.30
C ALA A 41 21.62 -4.90 12.93
N TYR A 42 20.41 -5.38 12.74
CA TYR A 42 20.20 -6.73 12.22
C TYR A 42 20.40 -6.70 10.72
N THR A 43 21.45 -7.35 10.25
CA THR A 43 21.66 -7.61 8.82
C THR A 43 20.83 -8.82 8.40
N LEU A 44 19.53 -8.78 8.59
CA LEU A 44 18.62 -9.84 8.14
C LEU A 44 18.32 -9.61 6.68
N LYS A 45 19.06 -10.29 5.80
CA LYS A 45 18.69 -10.38 4.40
C LYS A 45 17.50 -11.35 4.28
N PRO A 46 16.50 -11.05 3.44
CA PRO A 46 15.47 -12.02 3.10
C PRO A 46 16.11 -13.35 2.65
N SER A 47 15.49 -14.45 2.99
CA SER A 47 15.94 -15.79 2.57
C SER A 47 15.79 -16.05 1.06
N LEU A 48 15.07 -15.17 0.33
CA LEU A 48 14.86 -15.24 -1.11
C LEU A 48 15.95 -14.49 -1.88
N PRO A 49 16.21 -14.86 -3.15
CA PRO A 49 17.10 -14.11 -4.02
C PRO A 49 16.71 -12.63 -4.10
N LEU A 50 17.69 -11.74 -3.95
CA LEU A 50 17.51 -10.30 -4.05
C LEU A 50 17.97 -9.81 -5.43
N GLN A 51 17.24 -8.82 -5.96
CA GLN A 51 17.63 -8.06 -7.12
C GLN A 51 17.56 -6.57 -6.79
N ASP A 52 18.69 -5.88 -6.87
CA ASP A 52 18.74 -4.42 -6.73
C ASP A 52 17.92 -3.78 -7.85
N LEU A 53 17.18 -2.71 -7.55
CA LEU A 53 16.41 -1.98 -8.55
C LEU A 53 17.31 -1.13 -9.45
N TRP A 54 18.42 -0.63 -8.93
CA TRP A 54 19.34 0.26 -9.63
C TRP A 54 20.69 -0.40 -9.82
N PRO A 55 21.36 -0.23 -10.96
CA PRO A 55 22.65 -0.88 -11.24
C PRO A 55 23.84 -0.32 -10.43
N GLY A 56 23.56 0.61 -9.52
CA GLY A 56 24.52 1.27 -8.64
C GLY A 56 23.78 2.04 -7.57
N GLU A 57 24.26 3.24 -7.25
CA GLU A 57 23.51 4.15 -6.36
C GLU A 57 22.18 4.56 -7.02
N ALA A 58 21.11 4.62 -6.21
CA ALA A 58 19.83 5.07 -6.68
C ALA A 58 19.88 6.56 -7.07
N PRO A 59 19.18 7.00 -8.14
CA PRO A 59 19.29 8.36 -8.65
C PRO A 59 18.84 9.41 -7.63
N GLY A 60 19.56 10.53 -7.57
CA GLY A 60 19.23 11.67 -6.72
C GLY A 60 19.57 11.47 -5.24
N GLY A 61 20.51 10.57 -4.93
CA GLY A 61 20.95 10.24 -3.57
C GLY A 61 22.14 11.06 -3.06
N GLU A 62 22.59 12.08 -3.77
CA GLU A 62 23.83 12.82 -3.47
C GLU A 62 23.82 13.49 -2.08
N LYS A 63 22.60 13.81 -1.59
CA LYS A 63 22.41 14.43 -0.27
C LYS A 63 21.98 13.42 0.81
N VAL A 64 21.77 12.17 0.45
CA VAL A 64 21.33 11.14 1.40
C VAL A 64 22.53 10.58 2.13
N THR A 65 22.73 11.03 3.37
CA THR A 65 23.84 10.61 4.24
C THR A 65 23.44 9.64 5.34
N VAL A 66 22.13 9.41 5.50
CA VAL A 66 21.60 8.46 6.48
C VAL A 66 21.96 7.03 6.14
N GLU A 67 22.16 6.19 7.15
CA GLU A 67 22.44 4.77 6.95
C GLU A 67 21.15 3.96 6.93
N GLU A 68 21.08 3.02 6.00
CA GLU A 68 20.00 2.05 5.95
C GLU A 68 20.00 1.18 7.20
N GLN A 69 18.83 1.00 7.81
CA GLN A 69 18.67 0.19 9.01
C GLN A 69 17.63 -0.90 8.78
N VAL A 70 17.95 -2.10 9.25
CA VAL A 70 17.01 -3.23 9.27
C VAL A 70 16.73 -3.59 10.71
N VAL A 71 15.47 -3.59 11.11
CA VAL A 71 15.06 -3.89 12.48
C VAL A 71 13.97 -4.93 12.53
N LEU A 72 13.91 -5.72 13.59
CA LEU A 72 12.74 -6.54 13.90
C LEU A 72 11.58 -5.63 14.27
N ARG A 73 10.40 -5.86 13.69
CA ARG A 73 9.20 -5.06 13.99
C ARG A 73 8.73 -5.24 15.44
N LYS A 74 9.00 -6.41 16.03
CA LYS A 74 8.74 -6.68 17.45
C LYS A 74 10.01 -7.26 18.07
N PRO A 75 10.52 -6.69 19.16
CA PRO A 75 11.63 -7.28 19.91
C PRO A 75 11.28 -8.73 20.31
N GLY A 76 12.19 -9.68 20.01
CA GLY A 76 11.96 -11.11 20.28
C GLY A 76 10.88 -11.78 19.44
N GLY A 77 10.35 -11.11 18.41
CA GLY A 77 9.38 -11.67 17.46
C GLY A 77 10.03 -12.57 16.40
N ASP A 78 9.23 -12.89 15.36
CA ASP A 78 9.71 -13.65 14.20
C ASP A 78 10.92 -12.92 13.58
N PRO A 79 12.10 -13.59 13.45
CA PRO A 79 13.27 -12.99 12.83
C PRO A 79 13.08 -12.55 11.38
N ASN A 80 12.04 -13.05 10.73
CA ASN A 80 11.67 -12.62 9.38
C ASN A 80 10.73 -11.40 9.38
N ASP A 81 10.12 -11.01 10.50
CA ASP A 81 9.26 -9.82 10.58
C ASP A 81 10.10 -8.56 10.72
N THR A 82 10.66 -8.10 9.59
CA THR A 82 11.60 -7.00 9.51
C THR A 82 11.01 -5.74 8.88
N ALA A 83 11.58 -4.60 9.25
CA ALA A 83 11.31 -3.31 8.64
C ALA A 83 12.62 -2.62 8.23
N TYR A 84 12.61 -1.99 7.08
CA TYR A 84 13.72 -1.28 6.49
C TYR A 84 13.47 0.23 6.61
N TYR A 85 14.37 0.93 7.29
CA TYR A 85 14.40 2.38 7.42
C TYR A 85 15.49 2.94 6.53
N HIS A 86 15.33 4.16 6.04
CA HIS A 86 16.34 4.85 5.23
C HIS A 86 16.83 3.99 4.06
N VAL A 87 15.88 3.43 3.29
CA VAL A 87 16.20 2.54 2.17
C VAL A 87 17.04 3.28 1.13
N ARG A 88 18.33 2.98 1.07
CA ARG A 88 19.28 3.58 0.11
C ARG A 88 19.42 2.76 -1.17
N LYS A 89 19.40 1.46 -1.05
CA LYS A 89 19.51 0.50 -2.15
C LYS A 89 18.23 -0.32 -2.24
N PRO A 90 17.17 0.24 -2.85
CA PRO A 90 15.92 -0.51 -2.98
C PRO A 90 16.13 -1.75 -3.85
N TRP A 91 15.50 -2.83 -3.45
CA TRP A 91 15.60 -4.15 -4.06
C TRP A 91 14.24 -4.84 -4.11
N MET A 92 14.15 -5.92 -4.84
CA MET A 92 13.01 -6.83 -4.79
C MET A 92 13.48 -8.27 -4.59
N THR A 93 12.66 -9.08 -3.90
CA THR A 93 12.81 -10.54 -3.82
C THR A 93 12.16 -11.19 -5.03
N LEU A 94 12.44 -12.47 -5.25
CA LEU A 94 11.72 -13.32 -6.17
C LEU A 94 11.36 -14.65 -5.49
N ARG A 95 10.05 -14.90 -5.35
CA ARG A 95 9.51 -16.24 -5.04
C ARG A 95 8.99 -16.87 -6.32
N LYS A 96 9.67 -17.95 -6.75
CA LYS A 96 9.25 -18.73 -7.93
C LYS A 96 8.18 -19.73 -7.52
N PRO A 97 7.11 -19.89 -8.33
CA PRO A 97 6.12 -20.95 -8.12
C PRO A 97 6.69 -22.31 -8.54
N ALA A 98 6.20 -23.39 -7.92
CA ALA A 98 6.56 -24.75 -8.32
C ALA A 98 6.03 -25.11 -9.74
N LYS A 99 4.88 -24.56 -10.11
CA LYS A 99 4.24 -24.73 -11.42
C LYS A 99 3.85 -23.33 -11.95
N PRO A 100 4.71 -22.69 -12.75
CA PRO A 100 4.43 -21.36 -13.27
C PRO A 100 3.20 -21.31 -14.17
N ASN A 101 2.36 -20.28 -13.97
CA ASN A 101 1.19 -20.00 -14.83
C ASN A 101 1.45 -18.85 -15.82
N GLY A 102 2.65 -18.26 -15.83
CA GLY A 102 3.06 -17.14 -16.68
C GLY A 102 2.69 -15.76 -16.14
N GLY A 103 1.94 -15.63 -15.05
CA GLY A 103 1.62 -14.36 -14.40
C GLY A 103 2.65 -13.97 -13.34
N ALA A 104 2.73 -12.67 -13.06
CA ALA A 104 3.60 -12.11 -12.01
C ALA A 104 2.86 -11.08 -11.14
N VAL A 105 3.22 -11.01 -9.87
CA VAL A 105 2.72 -10.03 -8.92
C VAL A 105 3.90 -9.32 -8.27
N LEU A 106 3.93 -7.98 -8.35
CA LEU A 106 4.83 -7.12 -7.60
C LEU A 106 4.11 -6.62 -6.36
N ILE A 107 4.64 -6.90 -5.18
CA ILE A 107 4.09 -6.46 -3.88
C ILE A 107 4.88 -5.27 -3.37
N ALA A 108 4.16 -4.18 -3.07
CA ALA A 108 4.67 -3.01 -2.35
C ALA A 108 4.16 -3.04 -0.90
N PRO A 109 5.01 -3.34 0.09
CA PRO A 109 4.62 -3.41 1.50
C PRO A 109 4.28 -2.05 2.09
N GLY A 110 3.53 -2.05 3.21
CA GLY A 110 3.24 -0.84 3.97
C GLY A 110 4.38 -0.40 4.89
N GLY A 111 4.12 0.64 5.69
CA GLY A 111 5.06 1.17 6.69
C GLY A 111 5.01 2.68 6.87
N GLY A 112 3.95 3.35 6.38
CA GLY A 112 3.68 4.77 6.59
C GLY A 112 4.70 5.73 5.96
N TYR A 113 5.52 5.25 5.04
CA TYR A 113 6.69 5.95 4.49
C TYR A 113 7.82 6.23 5.51
N VAL A 114 7.65 5.84 6.76
CA VAL A 114 8.72 5.84 7.78
C VAL A 114 9.67 4.66 7.56
N ARG A 115 9.11 3.55 7.10
CA ARG A 115 9.81 2.29 6.87
C ARG A 115 9.11 1.46 5.79
N VAL A 116 9.75 0.39 5.34
CA VAL A 116 9.11 -0.66 4.51
C VAL A 116 9.06 -1.95 5.33
N ALA A 117 7.85 -2.41 5.68
CA ALA A 117 7.61 -3.61 6.52
C ALA A 117 7.48 -4.85 5.62
N VAL A 118 8.60 -5.42 5.20
CA VAL A 118 8.68 -6.40 4.11
C VAL A 118 7.97 -7.71 4.43
N SER A 119 8.15 -8.27 5.62
CA SER A 119 7.70 -9.63 5.89
C SER A 119 6.22 -9.73 6.21
N LYS A 120 5.63 -8.72 6.84
CA LYS A 120 4.22 -8.79 7.23
C LYS A 120 3.26 -8.69 6.05
N ALA A 121 3.67 -7.98 5.00
CA ALA A 121 2.86 -7.82 3.79
C ALA A 121 3.24 -8.84 2.71
N GLY A 122 4.48 -9.35 2.72
CA GLY A 122 4.99 -10.29 1.72
C GLY A 122 5.02 -11.75 2.18
N GLY A 123 5.27 -12.02 3.47
CA GLY A 123 5.63 -13.36 3.92
C GLY A 123 4.60 -14.45 3.67
N ASP A 124 3.32 -14.19 3.95
CA ASP A 124 2.25 -15.16 3.73
C ASP A 124 1.63 -15.01 2.35
N ILE A 125 1.46 -13.77 1.88
CA ILE A 125 0.80 -13.46 0.61
C ILE A 125 1.66 -13.91 -0.57
N ASP A 126 2.98 -13.71 -0.51
CA ASP A 126 3.89 -14.15 -1.56
C ASP A 126 3.93 -15.67 -1.68
N ALA A 127 3.91 -16.39 -0.55
CA ALA A 127 3.86 -17.84 -0.53
C ALA A 127 2.53 -18.39 -1.08
N TRP A 128 1.42 -17.76 -0.68
CA TRP A 128 0.09 -18.11 -1.17
C TRP A 128 -0.03 -17.92 -2.68
N LEU A 129 0.33 -16.76 -3.21
CA LEU A 129 0.28 -16.47 -4.63
C LEU A 129 1.23 -17.38 -5.45
N ALA A 130 2.42 -17.68 -4.90
CA ALA A 130 3.33 -18.62 -5.54
C ALA A 130 2.76 -20.04 -5.55
N GLY A 131 2.05 -20.45 -4.51
CA GLY A 131 1.29 -21.72 -4.48
C GLY A 131 0.24 -21.84 -5.58
N LEU A 132 -0.29 -20.70 -6.05
CA LEU A 132 -1.25 -20.60 -7.15
C LEU A 132 -0.60 -20.47 -8.54
N GLY A 133 0.74 -20.47 -8.61
CA GLY A 133 1.49 -20.49 -9.86
C GLY A 133 2.03 -19.14 -10.32
N TYR A 134 1.87 -18.07 -9.53
CA TYR A 134 2.39 -16.75 -9.86
C TYR A 134 3.85 -16.58 -9.42
N HIS A 135 4.65 -15.92 -10.25
CA HIS A 135 5.92 -15.38 -9.77
C HIS A 135 5.64 -14.16 -8.89
N VAL A 136 6.19 -14.14 -7.68
CA VAL A 136 5.92 -13.06 -6.75
C VAL A 136 7.20 -12.32 -6.41
N PHE A 137 7.14 -11.01 -6.60
CA PHE A 137 8.21 -10.08 -6.27
C PHE A 137 7.74 -9.20 -5.11
N THR A 138 8.52 -9.10 -4.05
CA THR A 138 8.26 -8.15 -2.95
C THR A 138 9.37 -7.12 -2.93
N MET A 139 9.01 -5.83 -3.08
CA MET A 139 9.98 -4.75 -3.19
C MET A 139 10.16 -3.96 -1.90
N THR A 140 11.36 -3.42 -1.69
CA THR A 140 11.54 -2.21 -0.92
C THR A 140 11.51 -1.01 -1.86
N TYR A 141 11.30 0.18 -1.30
CA TYR A 141 11.30 1.43 -2.04
C TYR A 141 11.88 2.54 -1.18
N ARG A 142 12.49 3.54 -1.81
CA ARG A 142 13.06 4.70 -1.13
C ARG A 142 11.99 5.47 -0.37
N LEU A 143 12.39 6.00 0.76
CA LEU A 143 11.50 6.71 1.67
C LEU A 143 11.64 8.21 1.45
N PRO A 144 10.54 8.94 1.14
CA PRO A 144 10.59 10.36 0.76
C PRO A 144 10.97 11.30 1.91
N GLY A 145 10.91 10.83 3.17
CA GLY A 145 11.39 11.59 4.33
C GLY A 145 12.92 11.77 4.35
N ASP A 146 13.66 10.99 3.58
CA ASP A 146 15.10 11.18 3.36
C ASP A 146 15.33 12.22 2.24
N PRO A 147 16.49 12.95 2.24
CA PRO A 147 16.70 14.09 1.34
C PRO A 147 17.04 13.71 -0.10
N TRP A 148 16.21 12.87 -0.72
CA TRP A 148 16.29 12.51 -2.13
C TRP A 148 15.96 13.69 -3.04
N ALA A 149 16.65 13.84 -4.16
CA ALA A 149 16.41 14.93 -5.10
C ALA A 149 14.99 14.90 -5.70
N ALA A 150 14.40 13.69 -5.86
CA ALA A 150 13.04 13.53 -6.38
C ALA A 150 11.95 13.73 -5.29
N GLY A 151 12.32 13.93 -4.02
CA GLY A 151 11.37 14.18 -2.93
C GLY A 151 10.26 13.12 -2.87
N PRO A 152 8.98 13.51 -2.94
CA PRO A 152 7.86 12.58 -2.82
C PRO A 152 7.78 11.55 -3.97
N ASP A 153 8.47 11.77 -5.08
CA ASP A 153 8.40 10.90 -6.26
C ASP A 153 9.41 9.75 -6.27
N VAL A 154 10.24 9.59 -5.22
CA VAL A 154 11.23 8.49 -5.17
C VAL A 154 10.58 7.12 -5.25
N ALA A 155 9.43 6.92 -4.59
CA ALA A 155 8.71 5.66 -4.62
C ALA A 155 8.06 5.39 -6.00
N LEU A 156 7.66 6.44 -6.73
CA LEU A 156 7.23 6.33 -8.13
C LEU A 156 8.36 5.82 -9.01
N GLN A 157 9.56 6.40 -8.88
CA GLN A 157 10.75 5.95 -9.62
C GLN A 157 11.02 4.47 -9.38
N ASP A 158 10.97 4.03 -8.12
CA ASP A 158 11.29 2.66 -7.75
C ASP A 158 10.23 1.66 -8.24
N VAL A 159 8.94 1.97 -8.15
CA VAL A 159 7.89 1.06 -8.65
C VAL A 159 7.85 0.98 -10.17
N GLN A 160 8.13 2.09 -10.88
CA GLN A 160 8.30 2.06 -12.33
C GLN A 160 9.49 1.19 -12.71
N ARG A 161 10.62 1.35 -12.03
CA ARG A 161 11.85 0.59 -12.28
C ARG A 161 11.63 -0.91 -11.99
N ALA A 162 11.03 -1.28 -10.87
CA ALA A 162 10.71 -2.66 -10.51
C ALA A 162 9.83 -3.33 -11.58
N THR A 163 8.78 -2.63 -12.03
CA THR A 163 7.88 -3.10 -13.09
C THR A 163 8.62 -3.38 -14.40
N ARG A 164 9.52 -2.48 -14.81
CA ARG A 164 10.35 -2.62 -16.02
C ARG A 164 11.36 -3.76 -15.90
N LEU A 165 12.00 -3.92 -14.74
CA LEU A 165 12.93 -5.02 -14.47
C LEU A 165 12.25 -6.38 -14.51
N ILE A 166 11.03 -6.52 -13.98
CA ILE A 166 10.27 -7.77 -14.08
C ILE A 166 9.97 -8.09 -15.54
N ARG A 167 9.56 -7.11 -16.31
CA ARG A 167 9.31 -7.28 -17.75
C ARG A 167 10.55 -7.64 -18.55
N SER A 168 11.70 -7.03 -18.26
CA SER A 168 12.96 -7.35 -18.94
C SER A 168 13.39 -8.80 -18.74
N ARG A 169 12.93 -9.44 -17.66
CA ARG A 169 13.22 -10.82 -17.32
C ARG A 169 12.13 -11.82 -17.76
N SER A 170 11.12 -11.36 -18.50
CA SER A 170 9.97 -12.22 -18.86
C SER A 170 10.40 -13.49 -19.59
N ALA A 171 11.30 -13.40 -20.55
CA ALA A 171 11.82 -14.58 -21.27
C ALA A 171 12.60 -15.55 -20.36
N GLU A 172 13.45 -15.03 -19.46
CA GLU A 172 14.21 -15.82 -18.49
C GLU A 172 13.31 -16.60 -17.55
N LEU A 173 12.21 -15.97 -17.10
CA LEU A 173 11.33 -16.50 -16.07
C LEU A 173 10.09 -17.22 -16.64
N GLY A 174 9.90 -17.24 -17.96
CA GLY A 174 8.70 -17.80 -18.57
C GLY A 174 7.44 -17.02 -18.25
N LEU A 175 7.55 -15.69 -18.13
CA LEU A 175 6.45 -14.77 -17.85
C LEU A 175 5.85 -14.25 -19.17
N ASP A 176 4.55 -14.02 -19.15
CA ASP A 176 3.91 -13.11 -20.08
C ASP A 176 4.09 -11.67 -19.57
N SER A 177 4.83 -10.86 -20.30
CA SER A 177 5.13 -9.47 -19.93
C SER A 177 3.88 -8.60 -19.76
N ASN A 178 2.74 -9.02 -20.30
CA ASN A 178 1.46 -8.33 -20.19
C ASN A 178 0.64 -8.78 -18.96
N ARG A 179 1.09 -9.79 -18.22
CA ARG A 179 0.39 -10.38 -17.07
C ARG A 179 1.12 -10.07 -15.77
N LEU A 180 1.34 -8.77 -15.53
CA LEU A 180 1.99 -8.26 -14.32
C LEU A 180 1.00 -7.41 -13.51
N ALA A 181 0.66 -7.88 -12.31
CA ALA A 181 -0.08 -7.11 -11.31
C ALA A 181 0.85 -6.34 -10.38
N VAL A 182 0.41 -5.19 -9.91
CA VAL A 182 1.02 -4.48 -8.75
C VAL A 182 0.02 -4.49 -7.61
N MET A 183 0.43 -5.02 -6.45
CA MET A 183 -0.38 -5.08 -5.24
C MET A 183 0.30 -4.28 -4.14
N GLY A 184 -0.44 -3.40 -3.45
CA GLY A 184 0.14 -2.57 -2.40
C GLY A 184 -0.73 -2.46 -1.15
N PHE A 185 -0.08 -2.28 0.00
CA PHE A 185 -0.70 -2.28 1.32
C PHE A 185 -0.42 -0.98 2.07
N SER A 186 -1.45 -0.29 2.60
CA SER A 186 -1.27 0.94 3.37
C SER A 186 -0.48 2.01 2.58
N ALA A 187 0.67 2.48 3.05
CA ALA A 187 1.57 3.35 2.28
C ALA A 187 2.07 2.68 0.98
N GLY A 188 2.27 1.34 0.97
CA GLY A 188 2.52 0.58 -0.26
C GLY A 188 1.30 0.55 -1.20
N GLY A 189 0.09 0.73 -0.67
CA GLY A 189 -1.12 0.98 -1.46
C GLY A 189 -1.03 2.29 -2.24
N HIS A 190 -0.42 3.33 -1.64
CA HIS A 190 -0.09 4.57 -2.36
C HIS A 190 0.94 4.31 -3.47
N VAL A 191 1.98 3.52 -3.20
CA VAL A 191 2.98 3.13 -4.22
C VAL A 191 2.32 2.37 -5.39
N ALA A 192 1.41 1.43 -5.09
CA ALA A 192 0.62 0.75 -6.14
C ALA A 192 -0.29 1.73 -6.91
N GLY A 193 -0.86 2.71 -6.20
CA GLY A 193 -1.64 3.78 -6.80
C GLY A 193 -0.80 4.67 -7.73
N LEU A 194 0.43 5.00 -7.37
CA LEU A 194 1.39 5.69 -8.26
C LEU A 194 1.64 4.88 -9.54
N ALA A 195 1.79 3.55 -9.41
CA ALA A 195 1.90 2.67 -10.57
C ALA A 195 0.62 2.62 -11.43
N ALA A 196 -0.56 2.85 -10.84
CA ALA A 196 -1.83 2.92 -11.57
C ALA A 196 -2.06 4.27 -12.27
N THR A 197 -1.60 5.36 -11.68
CA THR A 197 -1.97 6.72 -12.11
C THR A 197 -0.87 7.44 -12.87
N ARG A 198 0.41 7.15 -12.55
CA ARG A 198 1.57 7.89 -13.07
C ARG A 198 2.58 6.99 -13.82
N PHE A 199 2.15 5.83 -14.32
CA PHE A 199 3.01 4.86 -15.02
C PHE A 199 3.67 5.42 -16.30
N ALA A 200 3.04 6.41 -16.94
CA ALA A 200 3.53 7.00 -18.20
C ALA A 200 4.50 8.17 -18.01
N GLU A 201 4.67 8.64 -16.77
CA GLU A 201 5.57 9.74 -16.49
C GLU A 201 7.04 9.33 -16.62
N THR A 202 7.86 10.22 -17.16
CA THR A 202 9.31 10.08 -17.13
C THR A 202 9.82 10.59 -15.78
N SER A 203 9.84 9.73 -14.78
CA SER A 203 10.19 10.11 -13.40
C SER A 203 11.71 10.09 -13.12
N TYR A 204 12.49 9.44 -13.99
CA TYR A 204 13.96 9.38 -13.88
C TYR A 204 14.61 9.22 -15.27
N THR A 205 15.90 9.51 -15.33
CA THR A 205 16.71 9.27 -16.54
C THR A 205 16.96 7.78 -16.71
N PRO A 206 16.70 7.19 -17.90
CA PRO A 206 16.97 5.78 -18.18
C PRO A 206 18.41 5.37 -17.84
N VAL A 207 18.58 4.23 -17.17
CA VAL A 207 19.89 3.71 -16.75
C VAL A 207 20.34 2.46 -17.50
N ASP A 208 19.40 1.71 -18.08
CA ASP A 208 19.68 0.54 -18.93
C ASP A 208 18.52 0.22 -19.89
N ALA A 209 18.65 -0.88 -20.63
CA ALA A 209 17.68 -1.29 -21.65
C ALA A 209 16.28 -1.63 -21.08
N ALA A 210 16.17 -1.99 -19.79
CA ALA A 210 14.87 -2.27 -19.16
C ALA A 210 13.99 -1.01 -19.14
N ASP A 211 14.57 0.17 -19.10
CA ASP A 211 13.84 1.44 -19.04
C ASP A 211 13.11 1.84 -20.32
N ALA A 212 13.40 1.15 -21.43
CA ALA A 212 12.62 1.27 -22.66
C ALA A 212 11.26 0.52 -22.58
N LEU A 213 11.06 -0.34 -21.57
CA LEU A 213 9.83 -1.11 -21.38
C LEU A 213 8.78 -0.27 -20.66
N SER A 214 7.51 -0.63 -20.88
CA SER A 214 6.40 0.03 -20.19
C SER A 214 6.42 -0.22 -18.67
N ALA A 215 6.17 0.81 -17.86
CA ALA A 215 5.94 0.67 -16.42
C ALA A 215 4.45 0.44 -16.07
N LYS A 216 3.53 0.37 -17.04
CA LYS A 216 2.10 0.19 -16.79
C LYS A 216 1.78 -1.24 -16.35
N PRO A 217 1.21 -1.49 -15.16
CA PRO A 217 0.71 -2.81 -14.78
C PRO A 217 -0.48 -3.26 -15.65
N ALA A 218 -0.74 -4.56 -15.71
CA ALA A 218 -1.97 -5.08 -16.29
C ALA A 218 -3.19 -4.81 -15.40
N VAL A 219 -2.99 -4.93 -14.09
CA VAL A 219 -4.01 -4.73 -13.06
C VAL A 219 -3.34 -4.28 -11.76
N VAL A 220 -4.07 -3.53 -10.94
CA VAL A 220 -3.57 -3.03 -9.64
C VAL A 220 -4.52 -3.43 -8.51
N ALA A 221 -3.97 -3.81 -7.36
CA ALA A 221 -4.70 -4.04 -6.12
C ALA A 221 -4.18 -3.10 -5.01
N MET A 222 -5.07 -2.33 -4.42
CA MET A 222 -4.79 -1.37 -3.37
C MET A 222 -5.54 -1.78 -2.09
N CYS A 223 -4.79 -2.31 -1.11
CA CYS A 223 -5.35 -2.82 0.14
C CYS A 223 -5.19 -1.78 1.26
N TYR A 224 -6.30 -1.32 1.85
CA TYR A 224 -6.35 -0.27 2.88
C TYR A 224 -5.36 0.88 2.60
N PRO A 225 -5.43 1.45 1.37
CA PRO A 225 -4.37 2.31 0.86
C PRO A 225 -4.40 3.69 1.48
N VAL A 226 -3.22 4.29 1.63
CA VAL A 226 -3.07 5.73 1.65
C VAL A 226 -3.32 6.24 0.23
N VAL A 227 -4.11 7.30 0.07
CA VAL A 227 -4.52 7.83 -1.24
C VAL A 227 -4.39 9.34 -1.28
N THR A 228 -5.17 10.04 -0.45
CA THR A 228 -5.21 11.50 -0.44
C THR A 228 -4.28 12.12 0.60
N MET A 229 -3.67 13.24 0.23
CA MET A 229 -2.97 14.14 1.15
C MET A 229 -3.80 15.40 1.45
N MET A 230 -5.04 15.45 0.92
CA MET A 230 -5.96 16.56 1.12
C MET A 230 -6.76 16.39 2.43
N GLU A 231 -7.03 17.51 3.10
CA GLU A 231 -7.95 17.50 4.25
C GLU A 231 -9.38 17.16 3.77
N PRO A 232 -10.22 16.55 4.61
CA PRO A 232 -9.95 16.20 6.02
C PRO A 232 -9.42 14.76 6.22
N TRP A 233 -9.02 14.03 5.18
CA TRP A 233 -8.80 12.59 5.23
C TRP A 233 -7.35 12.09 5.03
N PRO A 234 -6.29 12.91 5.16
CA PRO A 234 -4.94 12.40 4.95
C PRO A 234 -4.53 11.45 6.10
N HIS A 235 -3.77 10.42 5.77
CA HIS A 235 -2.98 9.72 6.78
C HIS A 235 -1.82 10.62 7.21
N LYS A 236 -1.94 11.23 8.39
CA LYS A 236 -1.01 12.29 8.86
C LYS A 236 0.45 11.86 8.90
N GLY A 237 0.73 10.59 9.23
CA GLY A 237 2.07 10.03 9.22
C GLY A 237 2.67 10.06 7.81
N SER A 238 1.99 9.47 6.83
CA SER A 238 2.45 9.46 5.43
C SER A 238 2.54 10.86 4.84
N LEU A 239 1.61 11.76 5.17
CA LEU A 239 1.66 13.15 4.74
C LEU A 239 2.95 13.84 5.21
N LYS A 240 3.31 13.64 6.49
CA LYS A 240 4.54 14.21 7.06
C LYS A 240 5.80 13.67 6.38
N GLU A 241 5.86 12.38 6.12
CA GLU A 241 7.02 11.75 5.46
C GLU A 241 7.14 12.15 3.98
N LEU A 242 6.01 12.31 3.28
CA LEU A 242 6.00 12.72 1.88
C LEU A 242 6.34 14.19 1.68
N LEU A 243 5.83 15.08 2.55
CA LEU A 243 5.79 16.52 2.28
C LEU A 243 6.39 17.39 3.41
N GLY A 244 6.88 16.75 4.48
CA GLY A 244 7.43 17.45 5.63
C GLY A 244 6.36 18.03 6.58
N ALA A 245 6.80 18.85 7.52
CA ALA A 245 5.94 19.40 8.57
C ALA A 245 4.95 20.49 8.07
N ASN A 246 5.30 21.18 6.99
CA ASN A 246 4.52 22.31 6.45
C ASN A 246 4.21 22.07 4.95
N PRO A 247 3.32 21.12 4.64
CA PRO A 247 2.99 20.80 3.26
C PRO A 247 2.22 21.93 2.59
N THR A 248 2.61 22.31 1.37
CA THR A 248 1.86 23.25 0.54
C THR A 248 0.64 22.58 -0.08
N ASP A 249 -0.36 23.36 -0.48
CA ASP A 249 -1.52 22.83 -1.20
C ASP A 249 -1.13 22.19 -2.55
N GLU A 250 -0.13 22.73 -3.24
CA GLU A 250 0.41 22.14 -4.46
C GLU A 250 1.07 20.80 -4.18
N GLY A 251 1.91 20.69 -3.14
CA GLY A 251 2.52 19.43 -2.73
C GLY A 251 1.46 18.38 -2.32
N ARG A 252 0.42 18.78 -1.59
CA ARG A 252 -0.70 17.91 -1.25
C ARG A 252 -1.40 17.38 -2.49
N ARG A 253 -1.71 18.24 -3.46
CA ARG A 253 -2.33 17.85 -4.73
C ARG A 253 -1.43 16.93 -5.53
N HIS A 254 -0.13 17.23 -5.62
CA HIS A 254 0.85 16.41 -6.32
C HIS A 254 0.93 14.99 -5.76
N ALA A 255 0.91 14.85 -4.44
CA ALA A 255 1.00 13.56 -3.76
C ALA A 255 -0.35 12.86 -3.56
N SER A 256 -1.48 13.44 -3.97
CA SER A 256 -2.82 12.85 -3.88
C SER A 256 -3.13 12.08 -5.17
N ILE A 257 -2.99 10.76 -5.12
CA ILE A 257 -3.02 9.91 -6.33
C ILE A 257 -4.39 9.88 -7.03
N GLU A 258 -5.47 10.09 -6.30
CA GLU A 258 -6.84 10.17 -6.85
C GLU A 258 -7.02 11.36 -7.81
N LEU A 259 -6.18 12.38 -7.69
CA LEU A 259 -6.23 13.57 -8.56
C LEU A 259 -5.51 13.35 -9.90
N HIS A 260 -4.83 12.22 -10.07
CA HIS A 260 -3.98 11.93 -11.24
C HIS A 260 -4.43 10.70 -12.04
N VAL A 261 -5.65 10.20 -11.83
CA VAL A 261 -6.15 9.01 -12.54
C VAL A 261 -6.34 9.30 -14.03
N PRO A 262 -5.55 8.69 -14.94
CA PRO A 262 -5.76 8.87 -16.38
C PRO A 262 -6.85 7.92 -16.89
N ALA A 263 -7.49 8.27 -18.00
CA ALA A 263 -8.55 7.46 -18.61
C ALA A 263 -8.08 6.04 -19.04
N ASN A 264 -6.79 5.87 -19.25
CA ASN A 264 -6.18 4.58 -19.58
C ASN A 264 -5.49 3.91 -18.38
N ALA A 265 -5.85 4.28 -17.14
CA ALA A 265 -5.36 3.58 -15.95
C ALA A 265 -5.70 2.08 -16.01
N PRO A 266 -4.87 1.19 -15.44
CA PRO A 266 -5.17 -0.23 -15.39
C PRO A 266 -6.42 -0.50 -14.54
N PRO A 267 -7.14 -1.60 -14.78
CA PRO A 267 -8.18 -2.08 -13.88
C PRO A 267 -7.66 -2.12 -12.43
N THR A 268 -8.44 -1.61 -11.49
CA THR A 268 -7.95 -1.40 -10.11
C THR A 268 -8.96 -1.91 -9.08
N PHE A 269 -8.51 -2.83 -8.23
CA PHE A 269 -9.20 -3.28 -7.03
C PHE A 269 -8.82 -2.41 -5.84
N VAL A 270 -9.80 -2.01 -5.03
CA VAL A 270 -9.57 -1.25 -3.81
C VAL A 270 -10.31 -1.90 -2.66
N CYS A 271 -9.66 -2.10 -1.52
CA CYS A 271 -10.35 -2.58 -0.32
C CYS A 271 -9.83 -1.92 0.96
N GLY A 272 -10.67 -1.93 2.00
CA GLY A 272 -10.38 -1.39 3.32
C GLY A 272 -11.36 -1.86 4.37
N THR A 273 -11.26 -1.35 5.62
CA THR A 273 -12.27 -1.53 6.67
C THR A 273 -13.02 -0.22 6.93
N THR A 274 -14.27 -0.34 7.38
CA THR A 274 -15.15 0.82 7.61
C THR A 274 -14.65 1.72 8.73
N ASP A 275 -14.01 1.15 9.75
CA ASP A 275 -13.59 1.85 10.97
C ASP A 275 -12.07 1.78 11.17
N ASP A 276 -11.31 1.82 10.06
CA ASP A 276 -9.84 1.82 10.09
C ASP A 276 -9.32 2.98 10.96
N PRO A 277 -8.59 2.67 12.06
CA PRO A 277 -8.13 3.70 13.00
C PRO A 277 -6.87 4.45 12.54
N VAL A 278 -6.25 4.03 11.42
CA VAL A 278 -4.98 4.55 10.93
C VAL A 278 -5.16 5.33 9.63
N VAL A 279 -5.75 4.69 8.62
CA VAL A 279 -6.03 5.32 7.32
C VAL A 279 -7.54 5.42 7.14
N PRO A 280 -8.12 6.64 7.17
CA PRO A 280 -9.56 6.80 7.00
C PRO A 280 -10.07 6.10 5.74
N MET A 281 -11.18 5.35 5.86
CA MET A 281 -11.78 4.60 4.73
C MET A 281 -12.06 5.48 3.51
N HIS A 282 -12.22 6.79 3.73
CA HIS A 282 -12.40 7.78 2.67
C HIS A 282 -11.27 7.76 1.64
N ASN A 283 -10.06 7.32 2.01
CA ASN A 283 -8.98 7.12 1.04
C ASN A 283 -9.37 6.09 -0.03
N ALA A 284 -9.92 4.95 0.39
CA ALA A 284 -10.39 3.92 -0.54
C ALA A 284 -11.56 4.41 -1.40
N MET A 285 -12.51 5.14 -0.80
CA MET A 285 -13.66 5.71 -1.49
C MET A 285 -13.25 6.75 -2.53
N LEU A 286 -12.39 7.71 -2.18
CA LEU A 286 -11.90 8.74 -3.08
C LEU A 286 -11.18 8.15 -4.29
N MET A 287 -10.35 7.13 -4.08
CA MET A 287 -9.70 6.43 -5.19
C MET A 287 -10.71 5.77 -6.12
N PHE A 288 -11.69 5.05 -5.56
CA PHE A 288 -12.74 4.41 -6.36
C PHE A 288 -13.55 5.42 -7.15
N GLU A 289 -13.96 6.53 -6.54
CA GLU A 289 -14.71 7.61 -7.21
C GLU A 289 -13.89 8.20 -8.37
N ALA A 290 -12.61 8.46 -8.17
CA ALA A 290 -11.73 8.97 -9.21
C ALA A 290 -11.57 7.99 -10.38
N LEU A 291 -11.40 6.69 -10.09
CA LEU A 291 -11.37 5.64 -11.12
C LEU A 291 -12.69 5.60 -11.91
N LYS A 292 -13.83 5.66 -11.22
CA LYS A 292 -15.15 5.66 -11.89
C LYS A 292 -15.37 6.91 -12.73
N ALA A 293 -14.92 8.08 -12.28
CA ALA A 293 -14.99 9.32 -13.06
C ALA A 293 -14.25 9.21 -14.40
N GLN A 294 -13.15 8.46 -14.43
CA GLN A 294 -12.37 8.17 -15.65
C GLN A 294 -12.84 6.92 -16.41
N LYS A 295 -13.95 6.28 -15.97
CA LYS A 295 -14.50 5.04 -16.56
C LYS A 295 -13.54 3.86 -16.50
N VAL A 296 -12.60 3.86 -15.57
CA VAL A 296 -11.70 2.75 -15.33
C VAL A 296 -12.46 1.60 -14.66
N ILE A 297 -12.20 0.37 -15.12
CA ILE A 297 -12.73 -0.85 -14.47
C ILE A 297 -12.21 -0.90 -13.05
N SER A 298 -13.11 -0.93 -12.06
CA SER A 298 -12.71 -0.92 -10.67
C SER A 298 -13.77 -1.52 -9.76
N GLU A 299 -13.31 -2.14 -8.67
CA GLU A 299 -14.14 -2.62 -7.56
C GLU A 299 -13.68 -1.99 -6.25
N LEU A 300 -14.65 -1.70 -5.37
CA LEU A 300 -14.41 -1.25 -4.00
C LEU A 300 -15.06 -2.21 -3.02
N HIS A 301 -14.29 -2.73 -2.08
CA HIS A 301 -14.76 -3.60 -1.00
C HIS A 301 -14.41 -3.00 0.36
N LEU A 302 -15.43 -2.60 1.11
CA LEU A 302 -15.29 -2.15 2.49
C LEU A 302 -15.83 -3.24 3.43
N TYR A 303 -14.94 -3.77 4.25
CA TYR A 303 -15.28 -4.82 5.22
C TYR A 303 -15.58 -4.20 6.58
N GLU A 304 -16.52 -4.79 7.30
CA GLU A 304 -16.81 -4.44 8.68
C GLU A 304 -15.56 -4.63 9.55
N GLY A 305 -15.28 -3.68 10.43
CA GLY A 305 -14.22 -3.78 11.43
C GLY A 305 -13.38 -2.52 11.59
N ALA A 306 -12.65 -2.49 12.69
CA ALA A 306 -11.81 -1.38 13.14
C ALA A 306 -10.34 -1.77 13.18
N THR A 307 -9.83 -2.37 12.09
CA THR A 307 -8.44 -2.77 11.98
C THR A 307 -7.75 -2.11 10.80
N HIS A 308 -6.49 -1.71 10.98
CA HIS A 308 -5.63 -1.33 9.86
C HIS A 308 -4.85 -2.56 9.40
N GLY A 309 -5.20 -3.09 8.24
CA GLY A 309 -4.62 -4.30 7.68
C GLY A 309 -5.43 -5.56 7.99
N PHE A 310 -5.39 -6.47 7.04
CA PHE A 310 -6.07 -7.76 7.14
C PHE A 310 -5.04 -8.87 7.21
N PRO A 311 -5.24 -9.92 8.05
CA PRO A 311 -4.49 -11.15 7.90
C PRO A 311 -4.86 -11.83 6.59
N LEU A 312 -3.95 -12.64 6.02
CA LEU A 312 -4.28 -13.50 4.88
C LEU A 312 -5.18 -14.65 5.29
N HIS A 313 -4.98 -15.19 6.50
CA HIS A 313 -5.71 -16.33 7.03
C HIS A 313 -6.48 -15.94 8.31
N ASP A 314 -7.63 -16.56 8.49
CA ASP A 314 -8.36 -16.53 9.76
C ASP A 314 -7.68 -17.43 10.80
N ASN A 315 -8.23 -17.47 12.03
CA ASN A 315 -7.70 -18.30 13.10
C ASN A 315 -7.83 -19.83 12.83
N ALA A 316 -8.63 -20.23 11.86
CA ALA A 316 -8.79 -21.62 11.41
C ALA A 316 -7.87 -21.97 10.22
N GLY A 317 -7.09 -21.00 9.72
CA GLY A 317 -6.19 -21.17 8.59
C GLY A 317 -6.85 -21.02 7.21
N ASN A 318 -8.10 -20.56 7.14
CA ASN A 318 -8.77 -20.30 5.87
C ASN A 318 -8.30 -18.96 5.28
N VAL A 319 -8.16 -18.91 3.98
CA VAL A 319 -7.87 -17.65 3.28
C VAL A 319 -9.05 -16.69 3.45
N MET A 320 -8.75 -15.47 3.88
CA MET A 320 -9.75 -14.44 4.12
C MET A 320 -10.46 -14.00 2.84
N PRO A 321 -11.75 -13.69 2.89
CA PRO A 321 -12.54 -13.32 1.72
C PRO A 321 -11.95 -12.18 0.88
N TRP A 322 -11.31 -11.19 1.52
CA TRP A 322 -10.71 -10.07 0.82
C TRP A 322 -9.64 -10.52 -0.19
N ALA A 323 -8.83 -11.52 0.18
CA ALA A 323 -7.73 -11.99 -0.66
C ALA A 323 -8.28 -12.81 -1.86
N VAL A 324 -9.31 -13.61 -1.62
CA VAL A 324 -9.99 -14.38 -2.68
C VAL A 324 -10.66 -13.43 -3.69
N THR A 325 -11.39 -12.43 -3.21
CA THR A 325 -12.06 -11.44 -4.06
C THR A 325 -11.06 -10.59 -4.84
N CYS A 326 -9.96 -10.19 -4.18
CA CYS A 326 -8.88 -9.44 -4.82
C CYS A 326 -8.21 -10.26 -5.94
N LEU A 327 -7.91 -11.53 -5.68
CA LEU A 327 -7.32 -12.43 -6.68
C LEU A 327 -8.27 -12.63 -7.86
N ASP A 328 -9.55 -12.92 -7.61
CA ASP A 328 -10.55 -13.09 -8.66
C ASP A 328 -10.63 -11.85 -9.57
N PHE A 329 -10.65 -10.65 -8.99
CA PHE A 329 -10.60 -9.42 -9.76
C PHE A 329 -9.33 -9.33 -10.62
N MET A 330 -8.16 -9.57 -10.03
CA MET A 330 -6.89 -9.50 -10.76
C MET A 330 -6.84 -10.53 -11.90
N GLU A 331 -7.33 -11.75 -11.67
CA GLU A 331 -7.38 -12.79 -12.69
C GLU A 331 -8.30 -12.41 -13.86
N ARG A 332 -9.49 -11.90 -13.59
CA ARG A 332 -10.44 -11.45 -14.63
C ARG A 332 -9.93 -10.27 -15.45
N HIS A 333 -9.00 -9.50 -14.92
CA HIS A 333 -8.57 -8.23 -15.53
C HIS A 333 -7.08 -8.16 -15.88
N GLY A 334 -6.45 -9.30 -16.18
CA GLY A 334 -5.14 -9.34 -16.82
C GLY A 334 -4.05 -10.10 -16.09
N LEU A 335 -4.31 -10.72 -14.94
CA LEU A 335 -3.32 -11.57 -14.28
C LEU A 335 -3.37 -13.01 -14.78
N LYS A 336 -4.51 -13.49 -15.27
CA LYS A 336 -4.69 -14.82 -15.85
C LYS A 336 -4.85 -14.76 -17.37
N ALA A 337 -4.45 -15.85 -18.07
CA ALA A 337 -4.62 -15.99 -19.51
C ALA A 337 -6.08 -16.19 -19.89
#